data_e67fb4bb095db9cd2c14fb2dd2fa9c33
#
_entry.id   e67fb4bb095db9cd2c14fb2dd2fa9c33
#
_cell.length_a   1.000
_cell.length_b   1.000
_cell.length_c   1.000
_cell.angle_alpha   90.00
_cell.angle_beta   90.00
_cell.angle_gamma   90.00
#
_symmetry.space_group_name_H-M   'P 1'
#
loop_
_entity.id
_entity.type
_entity.pdbx_description
1 polymer ?
#
loop_
_entity_poly.entity_id
_entity_poly.type
_entity_poly.pdbx_seq_one_letter_code
_entity_poly.pdbx_strand_id
1 'polypeptide(L)'
;LFPDLWCEPGEIVTQKKNEGKPIFPFLVFTAAESHFLLAHAATLGIGSGANSHYQAGITHAMRLWGVTDADIATYLANEPMGSLTGSGDLEKISSQRYLANYTDGLEAWAVIRDTGFPKVYKNTNGTGYIQSNTVNDTDIYEMGSMNGAYPQRLRYGSGAYNKNEANVNAAATVQGADKMGTKLWWAK
;
A
#
# COMPACT_ATOMS: atom_id res chain seq x y z
N LEU A 1 -11.33 7.09 25.84
CA LEU A 1 -11.40 6.25 24.64
C LEU A 1 -12.74 6.50 23.99
N PHE A 2 -12.74 7.05 22.80
CA PHE A 2 -13.94 7.30 22.01
C PHE A 2 -14.03 6.18 20.97
N PRO A 3 -14.78 5.10 21.21
CA PRO A 3 -14.83 3.94 20.32
C PRO A 3 -15.30 4.29 18.90
N ASP A 4 -16.03 5.38 18.75
CA ASP A 4 -16.61 5.79 17.47
C ASP A 4 -15.63 6.54 16.54
N LEU A 5 -14.39 6.80 17.00
CA LEU A 5 -13.36 7.51 16.22
C LEU A 5 -12.27 6.59 15.65
N TRP A 6 -12.35 5.29 15.87
CA TRP A 6 -11.34 4.33 15.45
C TRP A 6 -11.89 3.36 14.43
N CYS A 7 -11.18 3.23 13.31
CA CYS A 7 -11.36 2.08 12.43
C CYS A 7 -10.51 0.92 12.98
N GLU A 8 -11.17 -0.06 13.57
CA GLU A 8 -10.53 -1.31 13.96
C GLU A 8 -10.61 -2.34 12.81
N PRO A 9 -9.62 -3.25 12.70
CA PRO A 9 -9.74 -4.37 11.77
C PRO A 9 -10.99 -5.18 12.06
N GLY A 10 -11.74 -5.51 11.02
CA GLY A 10 -12.97 -6.29 11.13
C GLY A 10 -12.73 -7.67 11.79
N GLU A 11 -13.80 -8.26 12.30
CA GLU A 11 -13.74 -9.54 13.02
C GLU A 11 -13.12 -10.68 12.21
N ILE A 12 -13.17 -10.60 10.89
CA ILE A 12 -12.58 -11.59 9.99
C ILE A 12 -11.04 -11.66 10.12
N VAL A 13 -10.39 -10.58 10.53
CA VAL A 13 -8.92 -10.52 10.73
C VAL A 13 -8.50 -10.47 12.19
N THR A 14 -9.43 -10.29 13.12
CA THR A 14 -9.14 -10.24 14.55
C THR A 14 -9.35 -11.59 15.23
N GLN A 15 -8.44 -11.96 16.12
CA GLN A 15 -8.44 -13.28 16.76
C GLN A 15 -9.50 -13.44 17.86
N LYS A 16 -10.02 -12.37 18.44
CA LYS A 16 -10.80 -12.41 19.69
C LYS A 16 -12.06 -13.27 19.65
N LYS A 17 -12.71 -13.42 18.49
CA LYS A 17 -13.91 -14.25 18.33
C LYS A 17 -13.64 -15.60 17.66
N ASN A 18 -12.41 -15.85 17.28
CA ASN A 18 -12.05 -17.02 16.49
C ASN A 18 -11.02 -17.91 17.23
N GLU A 19 -10.91 -17.76 18.55
CA GLU A 19 -10.00 -18.56 19.37
C GLU A 19 -10.21 -20.06 19.08
N GLY A 20 -9.17 -20.72 18.58
CA GLY A 20 -9.22 -22.12 18.18
C GLY A 20 -9.82 -22.43 16.80
N LYS A 21 -10.16 -21.42 15.98
CA LYS A 21 -10.62 -21.62 14.60
C LYS A 21 -9.67 -20.93 13.61
N PRO A 22 -9.53 -21.46 12.38
CA PRO A 22 -8.84 -20.74 11.31
C PRO A 22 -9.56 -19.42 11.05
N ILE A 23 -8.86 -18.30 11.21
CA ILE A 23 -9.49 -16.99 11.19
C ILE A 23 -9.57 -16.47 9.76
N PHE A 24 -8.46 -16.48 9.09
CA PHE A 24 -8.30 -15.95 7.76
C PHE A 24 -7.23 -16.76 7.01
N PRO A 25 -7.50 -17.20 5.79
CA PRO A 25 -6.50 -17.92 5.04
C PRO A 25 -5.30 -17.02 4.76
N PHE A 26 -4.11 -17.60 4.79
CA PHE A 26 -2.92 -16.89 4.34
C PHE A 26 -3.03 -16.60 2.84
N LEU A 27 -3.15 -15.33 2.50
CA LEU A 27 -3.26 -14.89 1.11
C LEU A 27 -1.86 -14.75 0.52
N VAL A 28 -1.55 -15.59 -0.46
CA VAL A 28 -0.28 -15.52 -1.19
C VAL A 28 -0.40 -14.62 -2.41
N PHE A 29 -1.49 -14.78 -3.15
CA PHE A 29 -1.78 -14.00 -4.36
C PHE A 29 -3.27 -14.06 -4.66
N THR A 30 -3.86 -12.92 -4.97
CA THR A 30 -5.31 -12.82 -5.18
C THR A 30 -5.69 -12.54 -6.64
N ALA A 31 -6.93 -12.89 -7.01
CA ALA A 31 -7.47 -12.49 -8.30
C ALA A 31 -7.52 -10.97 -8.46
N ALA A 32 -7.76 -10.25 -7.36
CA ALA A 32 -7.73 -8.77 -7.35
C ALA A 32 -6.36 -8.25 -7.80
N GLU A 33 -5.27 -8.79 -7.22
CA GLU A 33 -3.90 -8.42 -7.56
C GLU A 33 -3.60 -8.67 -9.04
N SER A 34 -3.98 -9.86 -9.56
CA SER A 34 -3.82 -10.18 -10.98
C SER A 34 -4.49 -9.15 -11.88
N HIS A 35 -5.71 -8.76 -11.54
CA HIS A 35 -6.48 -7.80 -12.33
C HIS A 35 -5.90 -6.39 -12.23
N PHE A 36 -5.42 -5.95 -11.07
CA PHE A 36 -4.76 -4.64 -10.96
C PHE A 36 -3.45 -4.59 -11.74
N LEU A 37 -2.67 -5.67 -11.77
CA LEU A 37 -1.46 -5.77 -12.60
C LEU A 37 -1.80 -5.70 -14.10
N LEU A 38 -2.85 -6.39 -14.54
CA LEU A 38 -3.33 -6.32 -15.93
C LEU A 38 -3.85 -4.92 -16.28
N ALA A 39 -4.57 -4.27 -15.35
CA ALA A 39 -5.00 -2.89 -15.53
C ALA A 39 -3.81 -1.94 -15.71
N HIS A 40 -2.79 -2.07 -14.83
CA HIS A 40 -1.57 -1.27 -14.93
C HIS A 40 -0.82 -1.52 -16.24
N ALA A 41 -0.61 -2.78 -16.63
CA ALA A 41 0.02 -3.12 -17.90
C ALA A 41 -0.72 -2.50 -19.10
N ALA A 42 -2.05 -2.56 -19.09
CA ALA A 42 -2.87 -1.97 -20.15
C ALA A 42 -2.75 -0.43 -20.22
N THR A 43 -2.59 0.27 -19.07
CA THR A 43 -2.30 1.72 -19.09
C THR A 43 -0.92 2.07 -19.66
N LEU A 44 0.01 1.12 -19.65
CA LEU A 44 1.33 1.24 -20.27
C LEU A 44 1.34 0.81 -21.75
N GLY A 45 0.19 0.48 -22.32
CA GLY A 45 0.06 0.01 -23.71
C GLY A 45 0.39 -1.48 -23.89
N ILE A 46 0.48 -2.24 -22.80
CA ILE A 46 0.72 -3.69 -22.82
C ILE A 46 -0.61 -4.41 -22.56
N GLY A 47 -1.24 -4.90 -23.62
CA GLY A 47 -2.59 -5.47 -23.54
C GLY A 47 -3.69 -4.42 -23.73
N SER A 48 -4.89 -4.73 -23.25
CA SER A 48 -6.08 -3.88 -23.41
C SER A 48 -7.04 -4.04 -22.24
N GLY A 49 -8.10 -3.21 -22.23
CA GLY A 49 -9.17 -3.36 -21.23
C GLY A 49 -8.78 -2.86 -19.83
N ALA A 50 -7.95 -1.82 -19.72
CA ALA A 50 -7.50 -1.28 -18.43
C ALA A 50 -8.64 -1.09 -17.43
N ASN A 51 -9.72 -0.40 -17.83
CA ASN A 51 -10.85 -0.16 -16.94
C ASN A 51 -11.59 -1.45 -16.56
N SER A 52 -11.77 -2.39 -17.49
CA SER A 52 -12.43 -3.68 -17.18
C SER A 52 -11.64 -4.48 -16.16
N HIS A 53 -10.33 -4.52 -16.32
CA HIS A 53 -9.45 -5.16 -15.35
C HIS A 53 -9.45 -4.43 -14.01
N TYR A 54 -9.41 -3.11 -14.01
CA TYR A 54 -9.49 -2.32 -12.79
C TYR A 54 -10.75 -2.61 -11.99
N GLN A 55 -11.92 -2.58 -12.64
CA GLN A 55 -13.20 -2.88 -12.01
C GLN A 55 -13.31 -4.33 -11.54
N ALA A 56 -12.76 -5.28 -12.29
CA ALA A 56 -12.67 -6.66 -11.86
C ALA A 56 -11.78 -6.81 -10.60
N GLY A 57 -10.66 -6.09 -10.55
CA GLY A 57 -9.79 -6.05 -9.37
C GLY A 57 -10.53 -5.57 -8.12
N ILE A 58 -11.25 -4.45 -8.22
CA ILE A 58 -12.09 -3.94 -7.13
C ILE A 58 -13.14 -4.97 -6.72
N THR A 59 -13.83 -5.55 -7.69
CA THR A 59 -14.89 -6.54 -7.45
C THR A 59 -14.35 -7.74 -6.67
N HIS A 60 -13.22 -8.29 -7.07
CA HIS A 60 -12.61 -9.42 -6.38
C HIS A 60 -12.11 -9.05 -4.98
N ALA A 61 -11.51 -7.86 -4.82
CA ALA A 61 -11.07 -7.39 -3.51
C ALA A 61 -12.26 -7.21 -2.54
N MET A 62 -13.32 -6.54 -2.96
CA MET A 62 -14.49 -6.31 -2.13
C MET A 62 -15.23 -7.61 -1.76
N ARG A 63 -15.36 -8.55 -2.72
CA ARG A 63 -15.94 -9.88 -2.46
C ARG A 63 -15.15 -10.68 -1.43
N LEU A 64 -13.82 -10.59 -1.46
CA LEU A 64 -12.94 -11.24 -0.49
C LEU A 64 -13.28 -10.80 0.95
N TRP A 65 -13.67 -9.54 1.12
CA TRP A 65 -14.06 -8.95 2.40
C TRP A 65 -15.57 -9.06 2.70
N GLY A 66 -16.32 -9.80 1.89
CA GLY A 66 -17.74 -10.09 2.13
C GLY A 66 -18.70 -8.98 1.72
N VAL A 67 -18.25 -8.02 0.91
CA VAL A 67 -19.14 -6.96 0.38
C VAL A 67 -20.09 -7.57 -0.64
N THR A 68 -21.36 -7.16 -0.60
CA THR A 68 -22.39 -7.69 -1.52
C THR A 68 -22.20 -7.17 -2.95
N ASP A 69 -22.63 -7.95 -3.94
CA ASP A 69 -22.55 -7.54 -5.34
C ASP A 69 -23.34 -6.26 -5.63
N ALA A 70 -24.43 -6.01 -4.91
CA ALA A 70 -25.21 -4.77 -5.02
C ALA A 70 -24.41 -3.55 -4.56
N ASP A 71 -23.71 -3.67 -3.42
CA ASP A 71 -22.86 -2.59 -2.89
C ASP A 71 -21.64 -2.36 -3.78
N ILE A 72 -21.06 -3.44 -4.31
CA ILE A 72 -19.95 -3.34 -5.28
C ILE A 72 -20.41 -2.59 -6.54
N ALA A 73 -21.58 -2.94 -7.10
CA ALA A 73 -22.12 -2.26 -8.26
C ALA A 73 -22.38 -0.77 -7.97
N THR A 74 -22.88 -0.45 -6.79
CA THR A 74 -23.12 0.92 -6.32
C THR A 74 -21.80 1.70 -6.25
N TYR A 75 -20.74 1.10 -5.66
CA TYR A 75 -19.43 1.68 -5.59
C TYR A 75 -18.84 1.98 -6.99
N LEU A 76 -18.86 0.99 -7.88
CA LEU A 76 -18.31 1.12 -9.22
C LEU A 76 -19.03 2.18 -10.06
N ALA A 77 -20.32 2.38 -9.82
CA ALA A 77 -21.14 3.37 -10.56
C ALA A 77 -21.00 4.80 -10.04
N ASN A 78 -20.83 4.98 -8.72
CA ASN A 78 -20.99 6.28 -8.09
C ASN A 78 -19.69 6.88 -7.56
N GLU A 79 -18.70 6.05 -7.24
CA GLU A 79 -17.49 6.56 -6.64
C GLU A 79 -16.43 6.97 -7.69
N PRO A 80 -15.74 8.10 -7.48
CA PRO A 80 -14.66 8.55 -8.39
C PRO A 80 -13.55 7.50 -8.57
N MET A 81 -13.36 6.66 -7.55
CA MET A 81 -12.42 5.54 -7.57
C MET A 81 -12.98 4.27 -8.20
N GLY A 82 -14.24 4.27 -8.64
CA GLY A 82 -14.90 3.11 -9.25
C GLY A 82 -14.49 2.83 -10.70
N SER A 83 -13.87 3.81 -11.38
CA SER A 83 -13.48 3.66 -12.79
C SER A 83 -12.24 4.48 -13.15
N LEU A 84 -11.52 4.02 -14.18
CA LEU A 84 -10.43 4.75 -14.82
C LEU A 84 -10.98 5.76 -15.82
N THR A 85 -10.33 6.91 -15.92
CA THR A 85 -10.78 8.04 -16.76
C THR A 85 -9.71 8.56 -17.71
N GLY A 86 -8.53 7.93 -17.74
CA GLY A 86 -7.37 8.38 -18.52
C GLY A 86 -6.48 9.38 -17.77
N SER A 87 -6.95 9.94 -16.65
CA SER A 87 -6.18 10.88 -15.84
C SER A 87 -6.09 10.36 -14.38
N GLY A 88 -4.88 10.32 -13.85
CA GLY A 88 -4.63 9.79 -12.50
C GLY A 88 -4.86 8.28 -12.35
N ASP A 89 -4.92 7.55 -13.46
CA ASP A 89 -5.22 6.12 -13.47
C ASP A 89 -4.20 5.30 -12.68
N LEU A 90 -2.91 5.65 -12.76
CA LEU A 90 -1.88 5.00 -11.96
C LEU A 90 -2.14 5.15 -10.46
N GLU A 91 -2.53 6.35 -10.01
CA GLU A 91 -2.88 6.58 -8.60
C GLU A 91 -4.09 5.75 -8.17
N LYS A 92 -5.12 5.67 -9.01
CA LYS A 92 -6.31 4.86 -8.74
C LYS A 92 -5.97 3.38 -8.63
N ILE A 93 -5.27 2.84 -9.62
CA ILE A 93 -4.86 1.43 -9.64
C ILE A 93 -3.99 1.10 -8.42
N SER A 94 -2.98 1.92 -8.16
CA SER A 94 -2.05 1.70 -7.05
C SER A 94 -2.73 1.80 -5.69
N SER A 95 -3.65 2.74 -5.51
CA SER A 95 -4.40 2.91 -4.27
C SER A 95 -5.33 1.72 -4.00
N GLN A 96 -6.04 1.25 -5.01
CA GLN A 96 -6.90 0.07 -4.87
C GLN A 96 -6.09 -1.20 -4.65
N ARG A 97 -4.95 -1.35 -5.33
CA ARG A 97 -4.02 -2.45 -5.13
C ARG A 97 -3.43 -2.44 -3.72
N TYR A 98 -3.06 -1.26 -3.21
CA TYR A 98 -2.59 -1.09 -1.83
C TYR A 98 -3.66 -1.54 -0.81
N LEU A 99 -4.90 -1.13 -0.99
CA LEU A 99 -6.01 -1.53 -0.13
C LEU A 99 -6.31 -3.03 -0.22
N ALA A 100 -6.25 -3.62 -1.42
CA ALA A 100 -6.45 -5.05 -1.62
C ALA A 100 -5.40 -5.91 -0.89
N ASN A 101 -4.18 -5.38 -0.73
CA ASN A 101 -3.07 -6.01 -0.02
C ASN A 101 -3.06 -5.69 1.49
N TYR A 102 -4.21 -5.38 2.10
CA TYR A 102 -4.32 -4.98 3.50
C TYR A 102 -3.65 -5.95 4.48
N THR A 103 -3.69 -7.26 4.22
CA THR A 103 -3.06 -8.28 5.07
C THR A 103 -1.64 -8.66 4.62
N ASP A 104 -1.18 -8.16 3.47
CA ASP A 104 0.18 -8.33 2.97
C ASP A 104 0.92 -6.99 2.95
N GLY A 105 1.47 -6.63 4.10
CA GLY A 105 2.19 -5.35 4.25
C GLY A 105 3.46 -5.25 3.41
N LEU A 106 4.07 -6.37 3.02
CA LEU A 106 5.27 -6.35 2.17
C LEU A 106 4.90 -6.02 0.73
N GLU A 107 3.82 -6.61 0.21
CA GLU A 107 3.33 -6.29 -1.12
C GLU A 107 2.75 -4.86 -1.18
N ALA A 108 1.97 -4.47 -0.17
CA ALA A 108 1.49 -3.09 -0.05
C ALA A 108 2.64 -2.07 -0.05
N TRP A 109 3.72 -2.36 0.66
CA TRP A 109 4.93 -1.53 0.63
C TRP A 109 5.63 -1.55 -0.74
N ALA A 110 5.65 -2.70 -1.44
CA ALA A 110 6.20 -2.80 -2.79
C ALA A 110 5.44 -1.91 -3.78
N VAL A 111 4.10 -1.89 -3.70
CA VAL A 111 3.25 -1.00 -4.51
C VAL A 111 3.65 0.47 -4.35
N ILE A 112 3.82 0.92 -3.09
CA ILE A 112 4.20 2.32 -2.84
C ILE A 112 5.59 2.64 -3.39
N ARG A 113 6.54 1.73 -3.24
CA ARG A 113 7.91 1.95 -3.74
C ARG A 113 7.99 2.00 -5.26
N ASP A 114 7.19 1.18 -5.93
CA ASP A 114 7.13 1.11 -7.38
C ASP A 114 6.45 2.35 -7.97
N THR A 115 5.28 2.68 -7.46
CA THR A 115 4.38 3.66 -8.09
C THR A 115 4.40 5.05 -7.44
N GLY A 116 4.85 5.15 -6.19
CA GLY A 116 4.73 6.36 -5.38
C GLY A 116 3.33 6.60 -4.82
N PHE A 117 2.40 5.65 -4.97
CA PHE A 117 1.01 5.76 -4.51
C PHE A 117 0.62 4.58 -3.61
N PRO A 118 -0.34 4.78 -2.67
CA PRO A 118 -0.97 6.07 -2.34
C PRO A 118 0.04 7.06 -1.77
N LYS A 119 -0.21 8.35 -2.01
CA LYS A 119 0.62 9.40 -1.43
C LYS A 119 0.45 9.45 0.08
N VAL A 120 1.54 9.72 0.77
CA VAL A 120 1.50 9.97 2.20
C VAL A 120 0.81 11.31 2.45
N TYR A 121 -0.26 11.29 3.23
CA TYR A 121 -0.94 12.51 3.65
C TYR A 121 -0.13 13.18 4.76
N LYS A 122 0.23 14.43 4.53
CA LYS A 122 0.79 15.32 5.54
C LYS A 122 -0.33 16.13 6.17
N ASN A 123 -0.12 16.57 7.41
CA ASN A 123 -1.05 17.54 7.99
C ASN A 123 -1.07 18.84 7.17
N THR A 124 -2.02 19.71 7.46
CA THR A 124 -2.21 20.99 6.75
C THR A 124 -0.98 21.89 6.77
N ASN A 125 -0.12 21.73 7.77
CA ASN A 125 1.12 22.51 7.90
C ASN A 125 2.30 21.88 7.14
N GLY A 126 2.13 20.72 6.53
CA GLY A 126 3.16 20.01 5.77
C GLY A 126 4.35 19.52 6.59
N THR A 127 4.27 19.56 7.93
CA THR A 127 5.38 19.29 8.84
C THR A 127 5.35 17.91 9.49
N GLY A 128 4.29 17.15 9.31
CA GLY A 128 4.18 15.80 9.89
C GLY A 128 2.93 15.06 9.44
N TYR A 129 2.68 13.90 10.04
CA TYR A 129 1.49 13.10 9.84
C TYR A 129 0.51 13.36 10.98
N ILE A 130 -0.77 13.46 10.64
CA ILE A 130 -1.83 13.50 11.64
C ILE A 130 -1.94 12.10 12.24
N GLN A 131 -1.83 12.01 13.53
CA GLN A 131 -2.24 10.82 14.26
C GLN A 131 -3.76 10.80 14.30
N SER A 132 -4.36 9.75 13.79
CA SER A 132 -5.81 9.63 13.59
C SER A 132 -6.65 9.69 14.88
N ASN A 133 -6.02 9.67 16.04
CA ASN A 133 -6.68 9.67 17.34
C ASN A 133 -6.52 10.96 18.13
N THR A 134 -5.99 11.99 17.54
CA THR A 134 -5.76 13.20 18.27
C THR A 134 -6.97 14.09 18.28
N VAL A 135 -7.43 14.37 19.46
CA VAL A 135 -8.41 15.44 19.72
C VAL A 135 -7.80 16.82 19.45
N ASN A 136 -6.48 16.88 19.33
CA ASN A 136 -5.72 18.08 19.05
C ASN A 136 -4.78 17.83 17.87
N ASP A 137 -4.80 18.66 16.85
CA ASP A 137 -3.89 18.70 15.68
C ASP A 137 -2.39 18.83 16.05
N THR A 138 -2.03 18.67 17.31
CA THR A 138 -0.69 18.89 17.83
C THR A 138 0.14 17.62 17.96
N ASP A 139 -0.46 16.45 17.93
CA ASP A 139 0.27 15.19 17.99
C ASP A 139 0.75 14.80 16.59
N ILE A 140 1.80 15.43 16.19
CA ILE A 140 2.47 15.21 14.91
C ILE A 140 3.63 14.27 15.18
N TYR A 141 3.67 13.13 14.45
CA TYR A 141 4.87 12.29 14.48
C TYR A 141 6.05 13.05 13.90
N GLU A 142 7.17 13.01 14.60
CA GLU A 142 8.41 13.47 14.03
C GLU A 142 8.71 12.69 12.74
N MET A 143 9.03 13.43 11.69
CA MET A 143 9.22 12.87 10.35
C MET A 143 10.46 11.97 10.23
N GLY A 144 11.30 11.96 11.26
CA GLY A 144 12.52 11.18 11.28
C GLY A 144 13.44 11.48 10.09
N SER A 145 14.35 10.56 9.83
CA SER A 145 15.32 10.68 8.73
C SER A 145 14.70 10.58 7.33
N MET A 146 13.42 10.16 7.25
CA MET A 146 12.71 10.02 5.98
C MET A 146 11.91 11.26 5.58
N ASN A 147 11.87 12.25 6.46
CA ASN A 147 11.11 13.49 6.22
C ASN A 147 9.68 13.21 5.70
N GLY A 148 9.02 12.23 6.32
CA GLY A 148 7.66 11.85 6.00
C GLY A 148 7.46 11.06 4.72
N ALA A 149 8.50 10.58 4.08
CA ALA A 149 8.39 9.68 2.95
C ALA A 149 8.38 8.21 3.40
N TYR A 150 7.79 7.33 2.61
CA TYR A 150 7.90 5.90 2.85
C TYR A 150 9.33 5.40 2.62
N PRO A 151 9.82 4.47 3.47
CA PRO A 151 11.10 3.82 3.25
C PRO A 151 11.13 3.13 1.87
N GLN A 152 12.20 3.33 1.15
CA GLN A 152 12.42 2.70 -0.16
C GLN A 152 13.12 1.34 -0.04
N ARG A 153 13.86 1.14 1.05
CA ARG A 153 14.60 -0.10 1.34
C ARG A 153 14.89 -0.20 2.82
N LEU A 154 15.22 -1.39 3.25
CA LEU A 154 15.88 -1.60 4.54
C LEU A 154 17.38 -1.33 4.40
N ARG A 155 18.00 -0.79 5.44
CA ARG A 155 19.45 -0.64 5.52
C ARG A 155 20.13 -1.98 5.78
N TYR A 156 21.40 -2.08 5.42
CA TYR A 156 22.21 -3.21 5.85
C TYR A 156 22.27 -3.26 7.40
N GLY A 157 22.18 -4.46 7.95
CA GLY A 157 22.30 -4.64 9.39
C GLY A 157 23.72 -4.38 9.89
N SER A 158 23.85 -4.01 11.17
CA SER A 158 25.15 -3.79 11.81
C SER A 158 26.11 -4.98 11.68
N GLY A 159 25.59 -6.21 11.67
CA GLY A 159 26.39 -7.42 11.46
C GLY A 159 27.09 -7.46 10.09
N ALA A 160 26.49 -6.89 9.05
CA ALA A 160 27.12 -6.80 7.74
C ALA A 160 28.31 -5.82 7.77
N TYR A 161 28.12 -4.66 8.39
CA TYR A 161 29.22 -3.70 8.59
C TYR A 161 30.34 -4.27 9.44
N ASN A 162 30.02 -4.89 10.58
CA ASN A 162 31.02 -5.42 11.49
C ASN A 162 31.85 -6.57 10.92
N LYS A 163 31.29 -7.33 9.98
CA LYS A 163 31.95 -8.53 9.43
C LYS A 163 32.50 -8.33 8.00
N ASN A 164 31.98 -7.36 7.26
CA ASN A 164 32.29 -7.21 5.83
C ASN A 164 32.10 -5.78 5.33
N GLU A 165 32.59 -4.82 6.08
CA GLU A 165 32.40 -3.39 5.83
C GLU A 165 32.85 -2.97 4.41
N ALA A 166 34.01 -3.47 3.96
CA ALA A 166 34.53 -3.11 2.65
C ALA A 166 33.56 -3.44 1.51
N ASN A 167 32.94 -4.64 1.54
CA ASN A 167 31.99 -5.04 0.51
C ASN A 167 30.64 -4.32 0.67
N VAL A 168 30.21 -4.00 1.90
CA VAL A 168 29.01 -3.19 2.13
C VAL A 168 29.20 -1.79 1.53
N ASN A 169 30.34 -1.17 1.74
CA ASN A 169 30.66 0.13 1.18
C ASN A 169 30.78 0.09 -0.35
N ALA A 170 31.38 -0.95 -0.92
CA ALA A 170 31.44 -1.17 -2.36
C ALA A 170 30.02 -1.31 -2.96
N ALA A 171 29.14 -2.11 -2.34
CA ALA A 171 27.76 -2.25 -2.77
C ALA A 171 26.99 -0.92 -2.67
N ALA A 172 27.19 -0.16 -1.60
CA ALA A 172 26.56 1.15 -1.42
C ALA A 172 27.05 2.17 -2.48
N THR A 173 28.26 2.06 -2.96
CA THR A 173 28.77 2.91 -4.05
C THR A 173 28.01 2.67 -5.36
N VAL A 174 27.69 1.41 -5.66
CA VAL A 174 26.99 1.03 -6.90
C VAL A 174 25.50 1.35 -6.85
N GLN A 175 24.83 0.97 -5.76
CA GLN A 175 23.37 1.11 -5.65
C GLN A 175 22.91 2.50 -5.16
N GLY A 176 23.78 3.24 -4.50
CA GLY A 176 23.49 4.47 -3.75
C GLY A 176 23.69 4.29 -2.25
N ALA A 177 23.83 5.38 -1.53
CA ALA A 177 24.11 5.38 -0.09
C ALA A 177 23.17 4.44 0.69
N ASP A 178 23.70 3.77 1.73
CA ASP A 178 22.89 2.89 2.59
C ASP A 178 21.97 3.68 3.50
N LYS A 179 20.93 4.26 2.89
CA LYS A 179 19.87 5.02 3.54
C LYS A 179 18.52 4.43 3.19
N MET A 180 17.56 4.56 4.08
CA MET A 180 16.19 4.08 3.85
C MET A 180 15.50 4.76 2.66
N GLY A 181 15.88 6.00 2.34
CA GLY A 181 15.35 6.75 1.19
C GLY A 181 16.02 6.43 -0.15
N THR A 182 17.05 5.58 -0.19
CA THR A 182 17.72 5.22 -1.44
C THR A 182 16.84 4.27 -2.23
N LYS A 183 16.43 4.71 -3.43
CA LYS A 183 15.61 3.89 -4.32
C LYS A 183 16.40 2.66 -4.82
N LEU A 184 15.71 1.55 -4.95
CA LEU A 184 16.23 0.36 -5.60
C LEU A 184 16.35 0.58 -7.12
N TRP A 185 17.16 -0.22 -7.78
CA TRP A 185 17.45 -0.05 -9.21
C TRP A 185 16.20 -0.11 -10.11
N TRP A 186 15.20 -0.89 -9.73
CA TRP A 186 13.95 -1.06 -10.46
C TRP A 186 12.91 0.04 -10.18
N ALA A 187 13.13 0.85 -9.13
CA ALA A 187 12.24 1.95 -8.72
C ALA A 187 12.85 3.35 -9.01
N LYS A 188 13.89 3.40 -9.83
CA LYS A 188 14.57 4.66 -10.21
C LYS A 188 13.88 5.36 -11.36
#